data_3b78c808f5663261e71e7de926ac9b60
#
_entry.id   3b78c808f5663261e71e7de926ac9b60
#
_cell.length_a   1.000
_cell.length_b   1.000
_cell.length_c   1.000
_cell.angle_alpha   90.00
_cell.angle_beta   90.00
_cell.angle_gamma   90.00
#
_symmetry.space_group_name_H-M   'P 1'
#
loop_
_entity.id
_entity.type
_entity.pdbx_description
1 polymer ?
#
loop_
_entity_poly.entity_id
_entity_poly.type
_entity_poly.pdbx_seq_one_letter_code
_entity_poly.pdbx_strand_id
1 'polypeptide(L)'
;QLFDQVVIVIFCIELGLRVYAKGLQFFRDPWGIFDLMVVAITLVPSNEALTVLRALRVVRVFRLVSTIPRLRRIVAALLHAVPGVGAIIVLLLIVFYVFSVITTKIFGQNFPDWFGSLGDSMFTLFQIMTLESWSMGIVRPVMEIYPWAWVLFVAFIVLSSFTVLNLFIAI
;
A
#
# COMPACT_ATOMS: atom_id res chain seq x y z
N GLN A 1 15.36 -9.88 23.97
CA GLN A 1 15.81 -8.47 24.16
C GLN A 1 17.33 -8.31 23.98
N LEU A 2 18.17 -9.12 24.65
CA LEU A 2 19.63 -9.01 24.54
C LEU A 2 20.12 -9.40 23.14
N PHE A 3 19.56 -10.45 22.55
CA PHE A 3 19.84 -10.87 21.20
C PHE A 3 19.47 -9.79 20.16
N ASP A 4 18.32 -9.14 20.33
CA ASP A 4 17.87 -8.06 19.45
C ASP A 4 18.81 -6.85 19.49
N GLN A 5 19.28 -6.47 20.67
CA GLN A 5 20.25 -5.38 20.83
C GLN A 5 21.58 -5.69 20.16
N VAL A 6 22.10 -6.90 20.35
CA VAL A 6 23.34 -7.34 19.69
C VAL A 6 23.21 -7.28 18.16
N VAL A 7 22.11 -7.77 17.62
CA VAL A 7 21.84 -7.74 16.18
C VAL A 7 21.77 -6.31 15.64
N ILE A 8 21.11 -5.39 16.36
CA ILE A 8 21.03 -3.97 15.96
C ILE A 8 22.43 -3.33 15.98
N VAL A 9 23.23 -3.58 17.01
CA VAL A 9 24.61 -3.03 17.12
C VAL A 9 25.48 -3.51 15.94
N ILE A 10 25.43 -4.81 15.63
CA ILE A 10 26.17 -5.37 14.48
C ILE A 10 25.74 -4.67 13.18
N PHE A 11 24.46 -4.45 13.00
CA PHE A 11 23.93 -3.78 11.82
C PHE A 11 24.32 -2.30 11.74
N CYS A 12 24.32 -1.58 12.87
CA CYS A 12 24.80 -0.19 12.91
C CYS A 12 26.29 -0.09 12.55
N ILE A 13 27.10 -1.01 13.07
CA ILE A 13 28.54 -1.06 12.75
C ILE A 13 28.72 -1.35 11.25
N GLU A 14 28.06 -2.36 10.71
CA GLU A 14 28.15 -2.71 9.29
C GLU A 14 27.74 -1.54 8.39
N LEU A 15 26.60 -0.87 8.70
CA LEU A 15 26.12 0.27 7.96
C LEU A 15 27.10 1.45 8.06
N GLY A 16 27.62 1.72 9.23
CA GLY A 16 28.64 2.76 9.46
C GLY A 16 29.90 2.53 8.63
N LEU A 17 30.38 1.29 8.60
CA LEU A 17 31.54 0.92 7.76
C LEU A 17 31.24 1.07 6.27
N ARG A 18 30.02 0.72 5.80
CA ARG A 18 29.62 0.93 4.41
C ARG A 18 29.52 2.41 4.04
N VAL A 19 28.97 3.24 4.92
CA VAL A 19 28.91 4.70 4.74
C VAL A 19 30.33 5.28 4.70
N TYR A 20 31.19 4.87 5.60
CA TYR A 20 32.59 5.31 5.64
C TYR A 20 33.36 4.92 4.36
N ALA A 21 33.20 3.67 3.92
CA ALA A 21 33.90 3.14 2.75
C ALA A 21 33.41 3.74 1.41
N LYS A 22 32.10 3.99 1.25
CA LYS A 22 31.48 4.52 0.03
C LYS A 22 31.37 6.07 0.02
N GLY A 23 31.49 6.72 1.18
CA GLY A 23 31.30 8.17 1.31
C GLY A 23 29.96 8.64 0.72
N LEU A 24 29.99 9.74 -0.04
CA LEU A 24 28.78 10.30 -0.68
C LEU A 24 28.15 9.38 -1.74
N GLN A 25 28.89 8.42 -2.28
CA GLN A 25 28.34 7.45 -3.24
C GLN A 25 27.33 6.48 -2.58
N PHE A 26 27.38 6.31 -1.26
CA PHE A 26 26.40 5.52 -0.52
C PHE A 26 24.98 6.05 -0.72
N PHE A 27 24.78 7.36 -0.72
CA PHE A 27 23.48 8.00 -0.91
C PHE A 27 22.95 7.96 -2.35
N ARG A 28 23.77 7.51 -3.30
CA ARG A 28 23.33 7.24 -4.67
C ARG A 28 22.94 5.78 -4.90
N ASP A 29 23.23 4.90 -3.95
CA ASP A 29 22.82 3.50 -4.01
C ASP A 29 21.42 3.34 -3.35
N PRO A 30 20.34 3.04 -4.13
CA PRO A 30 19.01 2.88 -3.58
C PRO A 30 18.92 1.81 -2.47
N TRP A 31 19.74 0.78 -2.56
CA TRP A 31 19.80 -0.28 -1.56
C TRP A 31 20.50 0.15 -0.28
N GLY A 32 21.48 1.03 -0.38
CA GLY A 32 22.11 1.67 0.77
C GLY A 32 21.12 2.55 1.55
N ILE A 33 20.34 3.35 0.82
CA ILE A 33 19.27 4.18 1.43
C ILE A 33 18.20 3.32 2.07
N PHE A 34 17.81 2.22 1.42
CA PHE A 34 16.84 1.28 1.98
C PHE A 34 17.35 0.66 3.30
N ASP A 35 18.59 0.18 3.35
CA ASP A 35 19.21 -0.34 4.56
C ASP A 35 19.27 0.74 5.67
N LEU A 36 19.60 1.97 5.32
CA LEU A 36 19.61 3.10 6.24
C LEU A 36 18.23 3.37 6.83
N MET A 37 17.18 3.39 6.00
CA MET A 37 15.80 3.57 6.47
C MET A 37 15.38 2.47 7.43
N VAL A 38 15.65 1.21 7.09
CA VAL A 38 15.30 0.06 7.94
C VAL A 38 15.99 0.17 9.30
N VAL A 39 17.28 0.51 9.33
CA VAL A 39 18.03 0.70 10.58
C VAL A 39 17.50 1.91 11.35
N ALA A 40 17.25 3.05 10.71
CA ALA A 40 16.70 4.24 11.34
C ALA A 40 15.36 3.97 12.05
N ILE A 41 14.44 3.26 11.38
CA ILE A 41 13.14 2.87 11.97
C ILE A 41 13.35 1.97 13.21
N THR A 42 14.35 1.08 13.19
CA THR A 42 14.61 0.18 14.30
C THR A 42 15.29 0.86 15.49
N LEU A 43 15.97 2.00 15.26
CA LEU A 43 16.63 2.79 16.29
C LEU A 43 15.69 3.76 17.03
N VAL A 44 14.47 4.00 16.49
CA VAL A 44 13.51 4.89 17.17
C VAL A 44 13.16 4.32 18.54
N PRO A 45 13.37 5.09 19.63
CA PRO A 45 13.07 4.64 21.00
C PRO A 45 11.57 4.37 21.13
N SER A 46 11.20 3.14 21.45
CA SER A 46 9.82 2.76 21.72
C SER A 46 9.43 3.18 23.14
N ASN A 47 8.90 4.37 23.32
CA ASN A 47 8.18 4.74 24.53
C ASN A 47 6.86 3.95 24.59
N GLU A 48 6.36 3.71 25.80
CA GLU A 48 5.14 2.91 26.03
C GLU A 48 3.91 3.42 25.26
N ALA A 49 3.86 4.73 24.98
CA ALA A 49 2.82 5.37 24.18
C ALA A 49 2.81 4.99 22.67
N LEU A 50 3.88 4.38 22.15
CA LEU A 50 4.07 4.13 20.73
C LEU A 50 4.16 2.62 20.42
N THR A 51 3.12 1.87 20.77
CA THR A 51 3.00 0.42 20.51
C THR A 51 3.21 0.09 19.03
N VAL A 52 2.80 0.99 18.11
CA VAL A 52 3.00 0.87 16.67
C VAL A 52 4.48 0.79 16.30
N LEU A 53 5.35 1.58 16.96
CA LEU A 53 6.80 1.54 16.69
C LEU A 53 7.43 0.21 17.13
N ARG A 54 6.84 -0.46 18.10
CA ARG A 54 7.28 -1.81 18.51
C ARG A 54 6.99 -2.83 17.41
N ALA A 55 5.83 -2.73 16.76
CA ALA A 55 5.48 -3.57 15.62
C ALA A 55 6.39 -3.32 14.42
N LEU A 56 6.85 -2.08 14.20
CA LEU A 56 7.77 -1.74 13.11
C LEU A 56 9.15 -2.42 13.23
N ARG A 57 9.50 -3.00 14.38
CA ARG A 57 10.73 -3.83 14.50
C ARG A 57 10.73 -5.01 13.53
N VAL A 58 9.54 -5.50 13.10
CA VAL A 58 9.41 -6.55 12.09
C VAL A 58 9.99 -6.08 10.74
N VAL A 59 10.01 -4.77 10.47
CA VAL A 59 10.56 -4.18 9.24
C VAL A 59 12.06 -4.55 9.03
N ARG A 60 12.79 -4.85 10.11
CA ARG A 60 14.18 -5.34 10.00
C ARG A 60 14.33 -6.59 9.13
N VAL A 61 13.27 -7.43 9.01
CA VAL A 61 13.28 -8.61 8.16
C VAL A 61 13.45 -8.23 6.69
N PHE A 62 12.98 -7.05 6.27
CA PHE A 62 13.16 -6.56 4.90
C PHE A 62 14.63 -6.33 4.53
N ARG A 63 15.53 -6.24 5.49
CA ARG A 63 16.98 -6.20 5.21
C ARG A 63 17.48 -7.46 4.51
N LEU A 64 16.80 -8.59 4.67
CA LEU A 64 17.11 -9.80 3.88
C LEU A 64 16.99 -9.55 2.38
N VAL A 65 16.15 -8.62 1.96
CA VAL A 65 15.97 -8.25 0.55
C VAL A 65 17.24 -7.60 -0.01
N SER A 66 17.87 -6.72 0.74
CA SER A 66 19.12 -6.07 0.31
C SER A 66 20.34 -7.00 0.42
N THR A 67 20.30 -7.96 1.36
CA THR A 67 21.41 -8.87 1.64
C THR A 67 21.45 -10.06 0.67
N ILE A 68 20.26 -10.59 0.28
CA ILE A 68 20.17 -11.76 -0.60
C ILE A 68 20.12 -11.31 -2.07
N PRO A 69 21.14 -11.62 -2.90
CA PRO A 69 21.20 -11.13 -4.28
C PRO A 69 20.03 -11.56 -5.17
N ARG A 70 19.42 -12.71 -4.88
CA ARG A 70 18.22 -13.16 -5.61
C ARG A 70 17.01 -12.30 -5.32
N LEU A 71 16.75 -11.99 -4.05
CA LEU A 71 15.63 -11.13 -3.64
C LEU A 71 15.81 -9.72 -4.17
N ARG A 72 17.02 -9.19 -4.09
CA ARG A 72 17.36 -7.87 -4.65
C ARG A 72 17.04 -7.77 -6.14
N ARG A 73 17.36 -8.81 -6.92
CA ARG A 73 17.05 -8.85 -8.37
C ARG A 73 15.55 -8.89 -8.64
N ILE A 74 14.79 -9.70 -7.87
CA ILE A 74 13.34 -9.80 -8.00
C ILE A 74 12.69 -8.45 -7.70
N VAL A 75 13.05 -7.81 -6.58
CA VAL A 75 12.48 -6.50 -6.21
C VAL A 75 12.89 -5.42 -7.22
N ALA A 76 14.15 -5.43 -7.70
CA ALA A 76 14.56 -4.50 -8.74
C ALA A 76 13.74 -4.68 -10.02
N ALA A 77 13.48 -5.92 -10.46
CA ALA A 77 12.65 -6.19 -11.63
C ALA A 77 11.22 -5.68 -11.44
N LEU A 78 10.62 -5.90 -10.27
CA LEU A 78 9.29 -5.36 -9.93
C LEU A 78 9.27 -3.83 -9.98
N LEU A 79 10.27 -3.17 -9.38
CA LEU A 79 10.35 -1.70 -9.39
C LEU A 79 10.58 -1.14 -10.81
N HIS A 80 11.28 -1.85 -11.67
CA HIS A 80 11.44 -1.47 -13.08
C HIS A 80 10.15 -1.62 -13.89
N ALA A 81 9.24 -2.50 -13.50
CA ALA A 81 7.94 -2.63 -14.14
C ALA A 81 6.96 -1.49 -13.77
N VAL A 82 7.13 -0.86 -12.59
CA VAL A 82 6.22 0.19 -12.07
C VAL A 82 6.00 1.35 -13.05
N PRO A 83 7.01 1.93 -13.74
CA PRO A 83 6.78 3.00 -14.69
C PRO A 83 5.83 2.60 -15.85
N GLY A 84 5.93 1.36 -16.33
CA GLY A 84 5.07 0.85 -17.39
C GLY A 84 3.59 0.78 -17.00
N VAL A 85 3.29 0.55 -15.72
CA VAL A 85 1.92 0.44 -15.22
C VAL A 85 1.38 1.76 -14.63
N GLY A 86 2.22 2.78 -14.53
CA GLY A 86 1.87 4.05 -13.89
C GLY A 86 0.63 4.71 -14.48
N ALA A 87 0.50 4.73 -15.81
CA ALA A 87 -0.66 5.30 -16.48
C ALA A 87 -1.97 4.58 -16.13
N ILE A 88 -1.92 3.26 -15.98
CA ILE A 88 -3.08 2.43 -15.63
C ILE A 88 -3.47 2.66 -14.17
N ILE A 89 -2.49 2.80 -13.27
CA ILE A 89 -2.75 3.15 -11.87
C ILE A 89 -3.42 4.53 -11.77
N VAL A 90 -2.95 5.52 -12.53
CA VAL A 90 -3.57 6.85 -12.56
C VAL A 90 -5.01 6.77 -13.08
N LEU A 91 -5.26 6.01 -14.14
CA LEU A 91 -6.62 5.79 -14.66
C LEU A 91 -7.53 5.15 -13.59
N LEU A 92 -7.04 4.13 -12.90
CA LEU A 92 -7.77 3.46 -11.82
C LEU A 92 -8.10 4.44 -10.70
N LEU A 93 -7.15 5.28 -10.28
CA LEU A 93 -7.38 6.30 -9.26
C LEU A 93 -8.42 7.33 -9.69
N ILE A 94 -8.46 7.72 -10.97
CA ILE A 94 -9.49 8.62 -11.51
C ILE A 94 -10.87 7.95 -11.43
N VAL A 95 -10.99 6.68 -11.83
CA VAL A 95 -12.24 5.91 -11.73
C VAL A 95 -12.70 5.86 -10.27
N PHE A 96 -11.81 5.51 -9.34
CA PHE A 96 -12.13 5.49 -7.92
C PHE A 96 -12.60 6.86 -7.41
N TYR A 97 -11.90 7.91 -7.75
CA TYR A 97 -12.23 9.26 -7.33
C TYR A 97 -13.64 9.68 -7.82
N VAL A 98 -13.92 9.47 -9.11
CA VAL A 98 -15.22 9.83 -9.70
C VAL A 98 -16.35 9.07 -9.03
N PHE A 99 -16.22 7.75 -8.90
CA PHE A 99 -17.26 6.93 -8.27
C PHE A 99 -17.40 7.23 -6.77
N SER A 100 -16.30 7.55 -6.07
CA SER A 100 -16.35 7.96 -4.67
C SER A 100 -17.12 9.25 -4.49
N VAL A 101 -16.90 10.26 -5.35
CA VAL A 101 -17.66 11.50 -5.30
C VAL A 101 -19.16 11.25 -5.56
N ILE A 102 -19.48 10.42 -6.54
CA ILE A 102 -20.87 10.06 -6.86
C ILE A 102 -21.53 9.35 -5.68
N THR A 103 -20.90 8.31 -5.13
CA THR A 103 -21.48 7.51 -4.03
C THR A 103 -21.61 8.32 -2.74
N THR A 104 -20.64 9.16 -2.42
CA THR A 104 -20.72 10.09 -1.27
C THR A 104 -21.91 11.04 -1.43
N LYS A 105 -22.11 11.61 -2.61
CA LYS A 105 -23.20 12.57 -2.85
C LYS A 105 -24.59 11.92 -2.82
N ILE A 106 -24.72 10.71 -3.34
CA ILE A 106 -26.01 10.05 -3.49
C ILE A 106 -26.38 9.25 -2.23
N PHE A 107 -25.43 8.49 -1.68
CA PHE A 107 -25.71 7.52 -0.62
C PHE A 107 -25.24 7.98 0.76
N GLY A 108 -24.40 9.02 0.86
CA GLY A 108 -23.73 9.43 2.10
C GLY A 108 -24.70 9.79 3.25
N GLN A 109 -25.89 10.35 2.94
CA GLN A 109 -26.88 10.69 3.98
C GLN A 109 -27.51 9.46 4.61
N ASN A 110 -27.83 8.42 3.82
CA ASN A 110 -28.54 7.24 4.29
C ASN A 110 -27.59 6.12 4.75
N PHE A 111 -26.35 6.15 4.27
CA PHE A 111 -25.32 5.16 4.57
C PHE A 111 -23.99 5.84 4.96
N PRO A 112 -23.96 6.61 6.07
CA PRO A 112 -22.78 7.39 6.47
C PRO A 112 -21.56 6.51 6.77
N ASP A 113 -21.75 5.30 7.29
CA ASP A 113 -20.66 4.37 7.62
C ASP A 113 -19.90 3.90 6.37
N TRP A 114 -20.53 3.88 5.21
CA TRP A 114 -19.93 3.42 3.94
C TRP A 114 -19.60 4.56 2.98
N PHE A 115 -20.41 5.61 2.98
CA PHE A 115 -20.34 6.70 1.99
C PHE A 115 -20.39 8.10 2.60
N GLY A 116 -20.22 8.22 3.93
CA GLY A 116 -20.31 9.49 4.65
C GLY A 116 -19.23 10.50 4.30
N SER A 117 -18.07 10.02 3.91
CA SER A 117 -16.96 10.84 3.43
C SER A 117 -16.38 10.27 2.13
N LEU A 118 -15.53 11.07 1.46
CA LEU A 118 -14.80 10.61 0.28
C LEU A 118 -13.89 9.41 0.62
N GLY A 119 -13.25 9.44 1.79
CA GLY A 119 -12.39 8.36 2.27
C GLY A 119 -13.15 7.05 2.50
N ASP A 120 -14.30 7.12 3.18
CA ASP A 120 -15.17 5.97 3.43
C ASP A 120 -15.68 5.38 2.11
N SER A 121 -16.09 6.24 1.18
CA SER A 121 -16.51 5.82 -0.16
C SER A 121 -15.39 5.13 -0.94
N MET A 122 -14.15 5.66 -0.88
CA MET A 122 -13.00 5.04 -1.52
C MET A 122 -12.71 3.65 -0.94
N PHE A 123 -12.77 3.51 0.38
CA PHE A 123 -12.55 2.24 1.05
C PHE A 123 -13.64 1.22 0.70
N THR A 124 -14.91 1.65 0.74
CA THR A 124 -16.06 0.80 0.38
C THR A 124 -16.00 0.38 -1.09
N LEU A 125 -15.63 1.27 -2.01
CA LEU A 125 -15.44 0.93 -3.41
C LEU A 125 -14.24 -0.02 -3.62
N PHE A 126 -13.17 0.12 -2.83
CA PHE A 126 -12.06 -0.83 -2.85
C PHE A 126 -12.54 -2.23 -2.44
N GLN A 127 -13.34 -2.34 -1.38
CA GLN A 127 -13.97 -3.59 -0.96
C GLN A 127 -14.85 -4.17 -2.09
N ILE A 128 -15.68 -3.34 -2.73
CA ILE A 128 -16.53 -3.77 -3.86
C ILE A 128 -15.68 -4.26 -5.05
N MET A 129 -14.57 -3.59 -5.37
CA MET A 129 -13.67 -3.99 -6.45
C MET A 129 -13.03 -5.36 -6.18
N THR A 130 -12.70 -5.66 -4.93
CA THR A 130 -12.18 -6.98 -4.54
C THR A 130 -13.27 -8.06 -4.48
N LEU A 131 -14.52 -7.72 -4.77
CA LEU A 131 -15.70 -8.56 -4.71
C LEU A 131 -15.99 -9.14 -3.30
N GLU A 132 -15.39 -8.54 -2.27
CA GLU A 132 -15.59 -8.95 -0.90
C GLU A 132 -16.94 -8.40 -0.40
N SER A 133 -17.87 -9.29 -0.07
CA SER A 133 -19.22 -8.98 0.46
C SER A 133 -20.00 -7.90 -0.31
N TRP A 134 -19.62 -7.62 -1.56
CA TRP A 134 -20.13 -6.49 -2.33
C TRP A 134 -21.64 -6.51 -2.52
N SER A 135 -22.20 -7.69 -2.81
CA SER A 135 -23.63 -7.82 -3.12
C SER A 135 -24.47 -7.80 -1.84
N MET A 136 -24.24 -8.78 -0.94
CA MET A 136 -25.09 -8.96 0.25
C MET A 136 -24.79 -7.93 1.34
N GLY A 137 -23.50 -7.54 1.48
CA GLY A 137 -23.07 -6.65 2.55
C GLY A 137 -23.30 -5.17 2.24
N ILE A 138 -23.26 -4.77 0.98
CA ILE A 138 -23.29 -3.35 0.60
C ILE A 138 -24.41 -3.05 -0.39
N VAL A 139 -24.38 -3.67 -1.58
CA VAL A 139 -25.27 -3.25 -2.67
C VAL A 139 -26.73 -3.53 -2.39
N ARG A 140 -27.07 -4.70 -1.84
CA ARG A 140 -28.48 -5.03 -1.51
C ARG A 140 -29.07 -4.14 -0.44
N PRO A 141 -28.41 -3.86 0.69
CA PRO A 141 -28.90 -2.85 1.64
C PRO A 141 -29.12 -1.47 1.01
N VAL A 142 -28.21 -1.03 0.13
CA VAL A 142 -28.37 0.25 -0.59
C VAL A 142 -29.58 0.19 -1.53
N MET A 143 -29.84 -0.93 -2.18
CA MET A 143 -30.99 -1.12 -3.07
C MET A 143 -32.35 -1.10 -2.35
N GLU A 144 -32.40 -1.34 -1.05
CA GLU A 144 -33.63 -1.19 -0.27
C GLU A 144 -34.17 0.25 -0.31
N ILE A 145 -33.26 1.24 -0.39
CA ILE A 145 -33.61 2.66 -0.49
C ILE A 145 -33.51 3.14 -1.95
N TYR A 146 -32.50 2.67 -2.68
CA TYR A 146 -32.19 3.07 -4.06
C TYR A 146 -32.19 1.87 -5.01
N PRO A 147 -33.35 1.38 -5.50
CA PRO A 147 -33.46 0.15 -6.29
C PRO A 147 -32.58 0.09 -7.53
N TRP A 148 -32.21 1.24 -8.09
CA TRP A 148 -31.34 1.37 -9.27
C TRP A 148 -29.83 1.34 -8.96
N ALA A 149 -29.43 1.38 -7.67
CA ALA A 149 -28.04 1.49 -7.26
C ALA A 149 -27.14 0.38 -7.81
N TRP A 150 -27.68 -0.81 -8.06
CA TRP A 150 -26.93 -1.92 -8.66
C TRP A 150 -26.26 -1.56 -9.99
N VAL A 151 -26.91 -0.70 -10.81
CA VAL A 151 -26.36 -0.27 -12.11
C VAL A 151 -25.04 0.46 -11.91
N LEU A 152 -24.98 1.37 -10.93
CA LEU A 152 -23.79 2.14 -10.61
C LEU A 152 -22.66 1.23 -10.10
N PHE A 153 -22.96 0.31 -9.18
CA PHE A 153 -21.95 -0.58 -8.64
C PHE A 153 -21.46 -1.61 -9.65
N VAL A 154 -22.34 -2.15 -10.49
CA VAL A 154 -21.93 -3.06 -11.58
C VAL A 154 -21.08 -2.31 -12.61
N ALA A 155 -21.44 -1.09 -12.99
CA ALA A 155 -20.61 -0.27 -13.86
C ALA A 155 -19.22 -0.03 -13.27
N PHE A 156 -19.14 0.27 -11.97
CA PHE A 156 -17.87 0.42 -11.28
C PHE A 156 -17.04 -0.88 -11.32
N ILE A 157 -17.65 -2.03 -11.00
CA ILE A 157 -16.96 -3.33 -11.01
C ILE A 157 -16.42 -3.62 -12.42
N VAL A 158 -17.21 -3.42 -13.45
CA VAL A 158 -16.79 -3.69 -14.85
C VAL A 158 -15.62 -2.78 -15.23
N LEU A 159 -15.72 -1.47 -14.96
CA LEU A 159 -14.66 -0.51 -15.29
C LEU A 159 -13.37 -0.78 -14.52
N SER A 160 -13.46 -1.02 -13.20
CA SER A 160 -12.29 -1.28 -12.36
C SER A 160 -11.64 -2.61 -12.72
N SER A 161 -12.44 -3.69 -12.92
CA SER A 161 -11.92 -4.99 -13.31
C SER A 161 -11.24 -4.95 -14.67
N PHE A 162 -11.82 -4.25 -15.66
CA PHE A 162 -11.21 -4.06 -16.97
C PHE A 162 -9.87 -3.30 -16.87
N THR A 163 -9.83 -2.26 -16.03
CA THR A 163 -8.61 -1.50 -15.78
C THR A 163 -7.53 -2.36 -15.13
N VAL A 164 -7.89 -3.20 -14.14
CA VAL A 164 -6.96 -4.12 -13.49
C VAL A 164 -6.48 -5.22 -14.43
N LEU A 165 -7.36 -5.77 -15.28
CA LEU A 165 -6.95 -6.74 -16.31
C LEU A 165 -5.92 -6.15 -17.27
N ASN A 166 -6.10 -4.90 -17.71
CA ASN A 166 -5.13 -4.20 -18.52
C ASN A 166 -3.78 -4.02 -17.83
N LEU A 167 -3.78 -3.86 -16.49
CA LEU A 167 -2.54 -3.83 -15.68
C LEU A 167 -1.76 -5.15 -15.79
N PHE A 168 -2.45 -6.29 -15.69
CA PHE A 168 -1.80 -7.60 -15.83
C PHE A 168 -1.25 -7.87 -17.24
N ILE A 169 -1.91 -7.33 -18.27
CA ILE A 169 -1.44 -7.49 -19.65
C ILE A 169 -0.23 -6.59 -19.95
N ALA A 170 -0.12 -5.45 -19.26
CA ALA A 170 0.95 -4.48 -19.47
C ALA A 170 2.29 -4.85 -18.75
N ILE A 171 2.26 -5.81 -17.81
CA ILE A 171 3.44 -6.34 -17.11
C ILE A 171 4.00 -7.55 -17.88
#